data_32373855a8cbe784efbbeedcdec835b6
#
_entry.id   32373855a8cbe784efbbeedcdec835b6
#
_cell.length_a   1.000
_cell.length_b   1.000
_cell.length_c   1.000
_cell.angle_alpha   90.00
_cell.angle_beta   90.00
_cell.angle_gamma   90.00
#
_symmetry.space_group_name_H-M   'P 1'
#
loop_
_entity.id
_entity.type
_entity.pdbx_description
1 polymer ?
#
loop_
_entity_poly.entity_id
_entity_poly.type
_entity_poly.pdbx_seq_one_letter_code
_entity_poly.pdbx_strand_id
1 'polypeptide(L)'
;MRREDASSRRREPEFGISITPYSNSADDIFKIAKTADEVGLEIIGIQDHPYNGSFFDTWTLISALAASTRKIRYFPDVSDLPMRAPAILAKSVATLDILTKGRIELGLGTGAFWDAIQSWGGTRRTPREAVAAYEEALQVIHLIWNYGKDRNRVSFPGKYYRLENAQAGPSPYHRISIWTGAVGPRMMRLIGRLTDGWVNPLSTYTSSDEIRGRQRLIDESAKKNGRSPESIRRIAQVVGVIDDQERSETSEKKPFFLHEKRPFVGSVSHWVDWLVSSYKDLGLDTFIFWPSAEGEEEAQIRIFAEQVVPKAKESIRELSR
;
A
#
# COMPACT_ATOMS: atom_id res chain seq x y z
N MET A 1 37.19 14.81 9.72
CA MET A 1 35.85 14.57 9.15
C MET A 1 35.34 13.25 9.67
N ARG A 2 34.56 13.28 10.75
CA ARG A 2 33.99 12.07 11.38
C ARG A 2 32.89 11.55 10.46
N ARG A 3 33.00 10.31 9.99
CA ARG A 3 31.87 9.59 9.42
C ARG A 3 30.88 9.37 10.56
N GLU A 4 29.76 10.06 10.53
CA GLU A 4 28.63 9.72 11.37
C GLU A 4 28.18 8.31 10.96
N ASP A 5 28.30 7.43 11.91
CA ASP A 5 27.74 6.09 11.89
C ASP A 5 26.20 6.26 11.84
N ALA A 6 25.65 6.19 10.65
CA ALA A 6 24.20 6.10 10.46
C ALA A 6 23.78 4.70 10.94
N SER A 7 23.73 4.55 12.27
CA SER A 7 23.05 3.42 12.88
C SER A 7 21.64 3.41 12.28
N SER A 8 21.29 2.32 11.58
CA SER A 8 20.05 2.11 10.87
C SER A 8 18.86 2.15 11.85
N ARG A 9 18.38 3.34 12.19
CA ARG A 9 17.12 3.46 12.92
C ARG A 9 16.03 2.98 11.96
N ARG A 10 15.39 1.87 12.31
CA ARG A 10 14.16 1.42 11.64
C ARG A 10 13.17 2.57 11.61
N ARG A 11 12.37 2.66 10.52
CA ARG A 11 11.34 3.68 10.40
C ARG A 11 10.32 3.55 11.52
N GLU A 12 9.76 4.67 11.97
CA GLU A 12 8.57 4.64 12.81
C GLU A 12 7.43 3.95 12.05
N PRO A 13 6.68 3.05 12.72
CA PRO A 13 5.58 2.34 12.10
C PRO A 13 4.42 3.28 11.81
N GLU A 14 3.76 3.06 10.67
CA GLU A 14 2.52 3.71 10.27
C GLU A 14 1.34 2.73 10.38
N PHE A 15 0.17 3.26 10.76
CA PHE A 15 -1.04 2.48 10.94
C PHE A 15 -2.19 3.09 10.16
N GLY A 16 -2.90 2.24 9.45
CA GLY A 16 -4.02 2.64 8.63
C GLY A 16 -5.07 1.55 8.52
N ILE A 17 -6.04 1.78 7.64
CA ILE A 17 -7.11 0.83 7.36
C ILE A 17 -7.22 0.53 5.88
N SER A 18 -7.84 -0.62 5.56
CA SER A 18 -8.29 -0.97 4.21
C SER A 18 -9.78 -0.78 4.09
N ILE A 19 -10.22 -0.19 2.97
CA ILE A 19 -11.63 -0.07 2.59
C ILE A 19 -11.89 -0.90 1.35
N THR A 20 -12.90 -1.78 1.41
CA THR A 20 -13.46 -2.42 0.23
C THR A 20 -14.49 -1.47 -0.38
N PRO A 21 -14.35 -1.07 -1.65
CA PRO A 21 -15.14 0.00 -2.25
C PRO A 21 -16.53 -0.47 -2.75
N TYR A 22 -17.32 -1.14 -1.90
CA TYR A 22 -18.64 -1.61 -2.28
C TYR A 22 -19.60 -0.46 -2.62
N SER A 23 -20.24 -0.52 -3.79
CA SER A 23 -21.12 0.54 -4.29
C SER A 23 -22.46 0.68 -3.52
N ASN A 24 -22.83 -0.33 -2.77
CA ASN A 24 -24.02 -0.32 -1.91
C ASN A 24 -23.75 0.19 -0.47
N SER A 25 -22.53 0.60 -0.16
CA SER A 25 -22.11 1.01 1.19
C SER A 25 -21.49 2.41 1.21
N ALA A 26 -21.95 3.30 0.34
CA ALA A 26 -21.36 4.65 0.20
C ALA A 26 -21.30 5.41 1.53
N ASP A 27 -22.42 5.48 2.25
CA ASP A 27 -22.51 6.23 3.52
C ASP A 27 -21.57 5.65 4.58
N ASP A 28 -21.47 4.32 4.68
CA ASP A 28 -20.57 3.64 5.61
C ASP A 28 -19.12 3.90 5.24
N ILE A 29 -18.77 3.86 3.96
CA ILE A 29 -17.42 4.16 3.49
C ILE A 29 -17.00 5.58 3.87
N PHE A 30 -17.87 6.58 3.67
CA PHE A 30 -17.60 7.95 4.09
C PHE A 30 -17.48 8.09 5.60
N LYS A 31 -18.34 7.42 6.36
CA LYS A 31 -18.29 7.37 7.83
C LYS A 31 -16.99 6.76 8.33
N ILE A 32 -16.60 5.61 7.80
CA ILE A 32 -15.34 4.92 8.11
C ILE A 32 -14.12 5.81 7.82
N ALA A 33 -14.09 6.47 6.66
CA ALA A 33 -12.98 7.33 6.30
C ALA A 33 -12.85 8.56 7.23
N LYS A 34 -13.96 9.17 7.62
CA LYS A 34 -14.01 10.28 8.58
C LYS A 34 -13.57 9.82 9.97
N THR A 35 -14.10 8.68 10.44
CA THR A 35 -13.68 8.10 11.71
C THR A 35 -12.19 7.85 11.75
N ALA A 36 -11.60 7.24 10.71
CA ALA A 36 -10.17 6.99 10.62
C ALA A 36 -9.33 8.28 10.68
N ASP A 37 -9.80 9.37 10.02
CA ASP A 37 -9.17 10.69 10.06
C ASP A 37 -9.26 11.33 11.45
N GLU A 38 -10.41 11.22 12.11
CA GLU A 38 -10.68 11.77 13.45
C GLU A 38 -9.86 11.09 14.54
N VAL A 39 -9.77 9.76 14.51
CA VAL A 39 -8.98 8.99 15.50
C VAL A 39 -7.47 9.00 15.24
N GLY A 40 -7.02 9.68 14.18
CA GLY A 40 -5.61 9.95 13.91
C GLY A 40 -4.84 8.80 13.27
N LEU A 41 -5.50 7.91 12.53
CA LEU A 41 -4.82 6.96 11.66
C LEU A 41 -4.12 7.68 10.51
N GLU A 42 -3.01 7.12 10.02
CA GLU A 42 -2.14 7.80 9.08
C GLU A 42 -2.54 7.61 7.62
N ILE A 43 -3.18 6.47 7.26
CA ILE A 43 -3.43 6.15 5.85
C ILE A 43 -4.63 5.22 5.63
N ILE A 44 -5.29 5.39 4.48
CA ILE A 44 -6.34 4.49 3.99
C ILE A 44 -5.91 3.88 2.67
N GLY A 45 -5.92 2.53 2.61
CA GLY A 45 -5.80 1.76 1.38
C GLY A 45 -7.18 1.43 0.81
N ILE A 46 -7.36 1.59 -0.49
CA ILE A 46 -8.62 1.24 -1.17
C ILE A 46 -8.34 0.30 -2.32
N GLN A 47 -9.01 -0.85 -2.35
CA GLN A 47 -8.86 -1.84 -3.41
C GLN A 47 -9.20 -1.27 -4.79
N ASP A 48 -8.43 -1.64 -5.83
CA ASP A 48 -8.68 -1.24 -7.22
C ASP A 48 -8.94 -2.45 -8.11
N HIS A 49 -10.21 -2.82 -8.21
CA HIS A 49 -10.70 -3.87 -9.10
C HIS A 49 -11.81 -3.30 -9.99
N PRO A 50 -11.48 -2.46 -11.01
CA PRO A 50 -12.47 -1.76 -11.82
C PRO A 50 -13.43 -2.68 -12.57
N TYR A 51 -13.02 -3.92 -12.82
CA TYR A 51 -13.83 -4.98 -13.43
C TYR A 51 -14.83 -5.64 -12.47
N ASN A 52 -14.83 -5.31 -11.18
CA ASN A 52 -15.84 -5.78 -10.24
C ASN A 52 -17.05 -4.85 -10.28
N GLY A 53 -18.17 -5.32 -10.82
CA GLY A 53 -19.39 -4.52 -10.98
C GLY A 53 -20.05 -4.05 -9.67
N SER A 54 -19.64 -4.62 -8.52
CA SER A 54 -20.11 -4.20 -7.20
C SER A 54 -19.24 -3.13 -6.56
N PHE A 55 -18.14 -2.73 -7.19
CA PHE A 55 -17.19 -1.77 -6.64
C PHE A 55 -17.34 -0.39 -7.29
N PHE A 56 -17.12 0.65 -6.50
CA PHE A 56 -16.84 1.97 -7.02
C PHE A 56 -15.47 1.98 -7.75
N ASP A 57 -15.32 2.90 -8.71
CA ASP A 57 -13.99 3.23 -9.23
C ASP A 57 -13.12 3.84 -8.11
N THR A 58 -11.97 3.25 -7.89
CA THR A 58 -11.12 3.59 -6.74
C THR A 58 -10.59 5.02 -6.76
N TRP A 59 -10.18 5.54 -7.92
CA TRP A 59 -9.66 6.91 -7.99
C TRP A 59 -10.75 7.96 -7.83
N THR A 60 -11.94 7.69 -8.34
CA THR A 60 -13.13 8.53 -8.11
C THR A 60 -13.49 8.54 -6.62
N LEU A 61 -13.49 7.38 -5.97
CA LEU A 61 -13.78 7.28 -4.55
C LEU A 61 -12.72 7.98 -3.69
N ILE A 62 -11.42 7.76 -3.96
CA ILE A 62 -10.32 8.46 -3.28
C ILE A 62 -10.51 9.98 -3.38
N SER A 63 -10.89 10.49 -4.56
CA SER A 63 -11.10 11.93 -4.77
C SER A 63 -12.20 12.48 -3.85
N ALA A 64 -13.32 11.76 -3.73
CA ALA A 64 -14.44 12.15 -2.89
C ALA A 64 -14.10 12.08 -1.39
N LEU A 65 -13.46 10.99 -0.96
CA LEU A 65 -13.06 10.79 0.44
C LEU A 65 -11.99 11.78 0.88
N ALA A 66 -10.99 12.03 0.04
CA ALA A 66 -9.94 12.99 0.33
C ALA A 66 -10.47 14.44 0.45
N ALA A 67 -11.53 14.78 -0.28
CA ALA A 67 -12.21 16.06 -0.12
C ALA A 67 -13.03 16.15 1.19
N SER A 68 -13.47 15.02 1.75
CA SER A 68 -14.28 14.95 2.97
C SER A 68 -13.47 14.79 4.27
N THR A 69 -12.15 14.56 4.16
CA THR A 69 -11.21 14.35 5.28
C THR A 69 -10.11 15.42 5.28
N ARG A 70 -9.30 15.50 6.34
CA ARG A 70 -8.36 16.62 6.52
C ARG A 70 -6.88 16.23 6.61
N LYS A 71 -6.57 15.07 7.24
CA LYS A 71 -5.19 14.69 7.59
C LYS A 71 -4.78 13.35 6.98
N ILE A 72 -5.69 12.39 6.97
CA ILE A 72 -5.39 11.03 6.55
C ILE A 72 -4.97 10.99 5.08
N ARG A 73 -3.94 10.19 4.79
CA ARG A 73 -3.45 9.93 3.44
C ARG A 73 -4.22 8.79 2.79
N TYR A 74 -4.16 8.73 1.47
CA TYR A 74 -4.82 7.71 0.66
C TYR A 74 -3.86 7.07 -0.32
N PHE A 75 -4.04 5.78 -0.57
CA PHE A 75 -3.42 5.08 -1.69
C PHE A 75 -4.38 4.02 -2.25
N PRO A 76 -4.36 3.77 -3.55
CA PRO A 76 -5.01 2.57 -4.09
C PRO A 76 -4.23 1.34 -3.68
N ASP A 77 -4.89 0.28 -3.25
CA ASP A 77 -4.27 -0.93 -2.71
C ASP A 77 -4.60 -2.18 -3.56
N VAL A 78 -4.02 -2.32 -4.73
CA VAL A 78 -3.16 -1.38 -5.49
C VAL A 78 -3.76 -1.10 -6.86
N SER A 79 -3.47 0.05 -7.49
CA SER A 79 -3.98 0.38 -8.84
C SER A 79 -3.65 -0.71 -9.86
N ASP A 80 -4.67 -1.12 -10.62
CA ASP A 80 -4.54 -2.09 -11.70
C ASP A 80 -3.97 -1.42 -12.96
N LEU A 81 -2.66 -1.49 -13.17
CA LEU A 81 -1.97 -0.84 -14.28
C LEU A 81 -2.53 -1.23 -15.66
N PRO A 82 -2.90 -2.49 -15.97
CA PRO A 82 -3.52 -2.84 -17.24
C PRO A 82 -4.80 -2.07 -17.57
N MET A 83 -5.51 -1.58 -16.56
CA MET A 83 -6.75 -0.82 -16.71
C MET A 83 -6.55 0.70 -16.67
N ARG A 84 -5.32 1.18 -16.41
CA ARG A 84 -5.03 2.60 -16.21
C ARG A 84 -3.79 3.03 -17.00
N ALA A 85 -3.98 3.83 -18.04
CA ALA A 85 -2.87 4.37 -18.82
C ALA A 85 -1.92 5.19 -17.92
N PRO A 86 -0.60 4.89 -17.88
CA PRO A 86 0.31 5.44 -16.87
C PRO A 86 0.46 6.97 -16.93
N ALA A 87 0.36 7.60 -18.10
CA ALA A 87 0.41 9.04 -18.21
C ALA A 87 -0.82 9.72 -17.59
N ILE A 88 -2.03 9.17 -17.83
CA ILE A 88 -3.27 9.66 -17.22
C ILE A 88 -3.27 9.38 -15.72
N LEU A 89 -2.84 8.19 -15.32
CA LEU A 89 -2.70 7.85 -13.90
C LEU A 89 -1.76 8.84 -13.19
N ALA A 90 -0.58 9.10 -13.74
CA ALA A 90 0.36 10.06 -13.19
C ALA A 90 -0.25 11.47 -13.04
N LYS A 91 -1.00 11.91 -14.04
CA LYS A 91 -1.70 13.21 -14.00
C LYS A 91 -2.77 13.24 -12.90
N SER A 92 -3.59 12.21 -12.79
CA SER A 92 -4.64 12.11 -11.76
C SER A 92 -4.06 12.12 -10.35
N VAL A 93 -3.03 11.31 -10.12
CA VAL A 93 -2.32 11.23 -8.83
C VAL A 93 -1.73 12.58 -8.44
N ALA A 94 -0.97 13.23 -9.33
CA ALA A 94 -0.39 14.54 -9.06
C ALA A 94 -1.44 15.63 -8.83
N THR A 95 -2.55 15.59 -9.57
CA THR A 95 -3.66 16.53 -9.38
C THR A 95 -4.27 16.37 -7.98
N LEU A 96 -4.59 15.14 -7.57
CA LEU A 96 -5.14 14.89 -6.24
C LEU A 96 -4.16 15.25 -5.13
N ASP A 97 -2.88 14.99 -5.33
CA ASP A 97 -1.83 15.34 -4.38
C ASP A 97 -1.73 16.86 -4.17
N ILE A 98 -1.82 17.64 -5.24
CA ILE A 98 -1.88 19.11 -5.15
C ILE A 98 -3.14 19.57 -4.42
N LEU A 99 -4.30 19.05 -4.78
CA LEU A 99 -5.59 19.44 -4.19
C LEU A 99 -5.66 19.09 -2.70
N THR A 100 -5.02 18.00 -2.30
CA THR A 100 -5.00 17.50 -0.93
C THR A 100 -3.78 17.95 -0.12
N LYS A 101 -2.85 18.69 -0.74
CA LYS A 101 -1.61 19.19 -0.13
C LYS A 101 -0.73 18.07 0.42
N GLY A 102 -0.49 17.03 -0.40
CA GLY A 102 0.47 15.96 -0.08
C GLY A 102 -0.12 14.75 0.63
N ARG A 103 -1.41 14.42 0.40
CA ARG A 103 -2.07 13.28 1.07
C ARG A 103 -2.30 12.06 0.16
N ILE A 104 -1.60 11.96 -0.96
CA ILE A 104 -1.79 10.86 -1.91
C ILE A 104 -0.48 10.10 -2.11
N GLU A 105 -0.52 8.78 -1.97
CA GLU A 105 0.54 7.87 -2.38
C GLU A 105 0.07 7.00 -3.54
N LEU A 106 0.98 6.39 -4.30
CA LEU A 106 0.63 5.53 -5.43
C LEU A 106 0.92 4.06 -5.13
N GLY A 107 -0.09 3.30 -4.75
CA GLY A 107 -0.02 1.84 -4.82
C GLY A 107 -0.22 1.38 -6.26
N LEU A 108 0.66 0.54 -6.80
CA LEU A 108 0.62 0.11 -8.19
C LEU A 108 0.89 -1.39 -8.34
N GLY A 109 0.04 -2.08 -9.08
CA GLY A 109 0.14 -3.51 -9.40
C GLY A 109 0.32 -3.77 -10.89
N THR A 110 0.86 -4.94 -11.22
CA THR A 110 1.06 -5.38 -12.62
C THR A 110 -0.20 -5.93 -13.28
N GLY A 111 -1.28 -6.08 -12.51
CA GLY A 111 -2.47 -6.85 -12.88
C GLY A 111 -2.36 -8.32 -12.44
N ALA A 112 -3.49 -8.90 -12.05
CA ALA A 112 -3.57 -10.28 -11.56
C ALA A 112 -4.74 -11.07 -12.19
N PHE A 113 -5.90 -10.48 -12.30
CA PHE A 113 -7.12 -11.13 -12.76
C PHE A 113 -7.29 -10.95 -14.28
N TRP A 114 -6.42 -11.61 -15.07
CA TRP A 114 -6.29 -11.35 -16.51
C TRP A 114 -7.56 -11.60 -17.33
N ASP A 115 -8.40 -12.55 -16.94
CA ASP A 115 -9.68 -12.79 -17.63
C ASP A 115 -10.65 -11.62 -17.42
N ALA A 116 -10.71 -11.11 -16.20
CA ALA A 116 -11.52 -9.94 -15.86
C ALA A 116 -10.97 -8.65 -16.51
N ILE A 117 -9.66 -8.46 -16.48
CA ILE A 117 -8.97 -7.34 -17.15
C ILE A 117 -9.29 -7.35 -18.64
N GLN A 118 -9.19 -8.52 -19.30
CA GLN A 118 -9.45 -8.64 -20.72
C GLN A 118 -10.93 -8.44 -21.07
N SER A 119 -11.85 -8.89 -20.23
CA SER A 119 -13.29 -8.69 -20.43
C SER A 119 -13.70 -7.21 -20.40
N TRP A 120 -12.89 -6.36 -19.75
CA TRP A 120 -13.07 -4.91 -19.69
C TRP A 120 -12.20 -4.14 -20.70
N GLY A 121 -11.67 -4.83 -21.72
CA GLY A 121 -10.89 -4.22 -22.78
C GLY A 121 -9.41 -4.00 -22.44
N GLY A 122 -8.95 -4.45 -21.27
CA GLY A 122 -7.54 -4.41 -20.91
C GLY A 122 -6.73 -5.45 -21.70
N THR A 123 -5.46 -5.18 -21.93
CA THR A 123 -4.57 -6.07 -22.67
C THR A 123 -4.01 -7.16 -21.74
N ARG A 124 -4.31 -8.42 -22.04
CA ARG A 124 -3.67 -9.56 -21.37
C ARG A 124 -2.16 -9.57 -21.66
N ARG A 125 -1.37 -9.75 -20.63
CA ARG A 125 0.09 -9.86 -20.73
C ARG A 125 0.59 -11.14 -20.09
N THR A 126 1.64 -11.70 -20.65
CA THR A 126 2.41 -12.75 -19.97
C THR A 126 3.11 -12.15 -18.74
N PRO A 127 3.51 -12.96 -17.75
CA PRO A 127 4.23 -12.45 -16.57
C PRO A 127 5.50 -11.64 -16.91
N ARG A 128 6.19 -12.02 -18.00
CA ARG A 128 7.37 -11.30 -18.48
C ARG A 128 7.02 -9.93 -19.05
N GLU A 129 5.96 -9.87 -19.85
CA GLU A 129 5.48 -8.63 -20.44
C GLU A 129 4.88 -7.69 -19.39
N ALA A 130 4.15 -8.23 -18.42
CA ALA A 130 3.60 -7.43 -17.31
C ALA A 130 4.71 -6.73 -16.51
N VAL A 131 5.80 -7.40 -16.19
CA VAL A 131 6.96 -6.79 -15.51
C VAL A 131 7.61 -5.72 -16.39
N ALA A 132 7.80 -5.98 -17.68
CA ALA A 132 8.41 -5.01 -18.59
C ALA A 132 7.51 -3.78 -18.81
N ALA A 133 6.20 -3.98 -18.96
CA ALA A 133 5.24 -2.90 -19.03
C ALA A 133 5.19 -2.06 -17.75
N TYR A 134 5.30 -2.71 -16.59
CA TYR A 134 5.37 -2.03 -15.30
C TYR A 134 6.61 -1.12 -15.20
N GLU A 135 7.76 -1.61 -15.64
CA GLU A 135 9.01 -0.82 -15.66
C GLU A 135 8.91 0.39 -16.59
N GLU A 136 8.30 0.24 -17.78
CA GLU A 136 8.02 1.37 -18.67
C GLU A 136 7.01 2.35 -18.05
N ALA A 137 5.98 1.84 -17.37
CA ALA A 137 4.99 2.69 -16.70
C ALA A 137 5.62 3.57 -15.62
N LEU A 138 6.55 3.04 -14.81
CA LEU A 138 7.29 3.85 -13.83
C LEU A 138 8.06 4.99 -14.50
N GLN A 139 8.71 4.72 -15.64
CA GLN A 139 9.43 5.76 -16.38
C GLN A 139 8.48 6.84 -16.90
N VAL A 140 7.33 6.44 -17.47
CA VAL A 140 6.29 7.37 -17.94
C VAL A 140 5.77 8.23 -16.79
N ILE A 141 5.45 7.61 -15.64
CA ILE A 141 4.97 8.33 -14.46
C ILE A 141 5.98 9.39 -14.00
N HIS A 142 7.24 9.01 -13.88
CA HIS A 142 8.29 9.95 -13.50
C HIS A 142 8.52 11.07 -14.53
N LEU A 143 8.42 10.78 -15.83
CA LEU A 143 8.51 11.80 -16.88
C LEU A 143 7.38 12.84 -16.76
N ILE A 144 6.16 12.39 -16.46
CA ILE A 144 5.01 13.29 -16.26
C ILE A 144 5.17 14.11 -14.98
N TRP A 145 5.65 13.55 -13.88
CA TRP A 145 5.82 14.25 -12.59
C TRP A 145 7.00 15.23 -12.56
N ASN A 146 8.01 15.04 -13.41
CA ASN A 146 9.19 15.93 -13.47
C ASN A 146 8.97 17.20 -14.28
N TYR A 147 7.71 17.66 -14.40
CA TYR A 147 7.38 18.91 -15.06
C TYR A 147 8.11 20.12 -14.44
N GLY A 148 8.62 21.01 -15.28
CA GLY A 148 9.19 22.28 -14.83
C GLY A 148 10.66 22.25 -14.40
N LYS A 149 11.32 21.08 -14.36
CA LYS A 149 12.74 21.00 -14.02
C LYS A 149 13.66 21.31 -15.22
N ASP A 150 13.30 20.85 -16.44
CA ASP A 150 14.09 21.12 -17.65
C ASP A 150 13.29 21.13 -18.96
N ARG A 151 12.10 20.51 -19.04
CA ARG A 151 11.31 20.40 -20.29
C ARG A 151 9.81 20.32 -19.99
N ASN A 152 9.04 21.13 -20.72
CA ASN A 152 7.58 21.08 -20.69
C ASN A 152 7.03 19.96 -21.59
N ARG A 153 7.87 19.32 -22.41
CA ARG A 153 7.47 18.26 -23.34
C ARG A 153 8.39 17.07 -23.23
N VAL A 154 7.79 15.89 -23.24
CA VAL A 154 8.46 14.61 -23.05
C VAL A 154 8.09 13.63 -24.15
N SER A 155 9.05 12.80 -24.53
CA SER A 155 8.85 11.66 -25.43
C SER A 155 9.38 10.40 -24.76
N PHE A 156 8.67 9.28 -24.94
CA PHE A 156 9.08 7.97 -24.44
C PHE A 156 8.78 6.92 -25.51
N PRO A 157 9.80 6.32 -26.13
CA PRO A 157 9.64 5.35 -27.24
C PRO A 157 9.52 3.91 -26.73
N GLY A 158 8.70 3.66 -25.69
CA GLY A 158 8.54 2.34 -25.11
C GLY A 158 7.76 1.36 -26.01
N LYS A 159 7.88 0.09 -25.70
CA LYS A 159 7.16 -1.00 -26.37
C LYS A 159 5.69 -1.08 -25.96
N TYR A 160 5.43 -0.84 -24.66
CA TYR A 160 4.09 -0.98 -24.07
C TYR A 160 3.40 0.37 -23.91
N TYR A 161 4.18 1.42 -23.70
CA TYR A 161 3.69 2.79 -23.54
C TYR A 161 4.54 3.75 -24.35
N ARG A 162 3.89 4.65 -25.06
CA ARG A 162 4.58 5.62 -25.92
C ARG A 162 4.05 7.02 -25.66
N LEU A 163 4.97 7.98 -25.58
CA LEU A 163 4.68 9.40 -25.55
C LEU A 163 5.41 10.08 -26.70
N GLU A 164 4.74 10.98 -27.41
CA GLU A 164 5.32 11.75 -28.49
C GLU A 164 5.09 13.24 -28.22
N ASN A 165 6.16 13.95 -27.90
CA ASN A 165 6.11 15.40 -27.67
C ASN A 165 4.97 15.83 -26.73
N ALA A 166 4.63 15.00 -25.73
CA ALA A 166 3.54 15.18 -24.80
C ALA A 166 3.86 16.30 -23.80
N GLN A 167 2.86 17.10 -23.42
CA GLN A 167 3.02 18.05 -22.33
C GLN A 167 3.02 17.30 -21.01
N ALA A 168 4.10 17.41 -20.25
CA ALA A 168 4.23 16.84 -18.90
C ALA A 168 3.50 17.70 -17.85
N GLY A 169 3.34 17.17 -16.66
CA GLY A 169 2.78 17.85 -15.50
C GLY A 169 1.27 17.65 -15.27
N PRO A 170 0.79 18.18 -14.13
CA PRO A 170 1.54 18.97 -13.14
C PRO A 170 2.55 18.14 -12.35
N SER A 171 3.55 18.79 -11.74
CA SER A 171 4.37 18.16 -10.71
C SER A 171 3.54 17.98 -9.44
N PRO A 172 3.66 16.86 -8.73
CA PRO A 172 2.95 16.66 -7.47
C PRO A 172 3.39 17.67 -6.40
N TYR A 173 2.56 17.86 -5.37
CA TYR A 173 2.82 18.76 -4.26
C TYR A 173 3.98 18.27 -3.39
N HIS A 174 4.07 16.94 -3.17
CA HIS A 174 5.19 16.30 -2.46
C HIS A 174 5.83 15.22 -3.34
N ARG A 175 6.90 14.60 -2.86
CA ARG A 175 7.47 13.41 -3.51
C ARG A 175 6.57 12.21 -3.22
N ILE A 176 5.68 11.88 -4.14
CA ILE A 176 4.79 10.73 -4.02
C ILE A 176 5.62 9.45 -4.01
N SER A 177 5.38 8.59 -3.03
CA SER A 177 5.97 7.25 -2.97
C SER A 177 5.21 6.30 -3.87
N ILE A 178 5.93 5.45 -4.59
CA ILE A 178 5.33 4.36 -5.38
C ILE A 178 5.50 3.06 -4.61
N TRP A 179 4.38 2.46 -4.21
CA TRP A 179 4.32 1.20 -3.49
C TRP A 179 3.82 0.09 -4.40
N THR A 180 4.57 -1.00 -4.51
CA THR A 180 4.29 -2.07 -5.47
C THR A 180 3.65 -3.27 -4.80
N GLY A 181 2.46 -3.66 -5.25
CA GLY A 181 1.82 -4.93 -4.90
C GLY A 181 2.32 -6.05 -5.81
N ALA A 182 3.05 -7.02 -5.26
CA ALA A 182 3.60 -8.13 -6.04
C ALA A 182 4.09 -9.29 -5.16
N VAL A 183 4.26 -10.47 -5.80
CA VAL A 183 4.75 -11.70 -5.15
C VAL A 183 5.92 -12.36 -5.87
N GLY A 184 6.09 -12.12 -7.16
CA GLY A 184 7.07 -12.83 -7.99
C GLY A 184 8.51 -12.30 -7.83
N PRO A 185 9.55 -13.15 -7.95
CA PRO A 185 10.93 -12.79 -7.66
C PRO A 185 11.49 -11.69 -8.57
N ARG A 186 10.99 -11.57 -9.81
CA ARG A 186 11.38 -10.46 -10.71
C ARG A 186 10.85 -9.12 -10.19
N MET A 187 9.61 -9.10 -9.70
CA MET A 187 9.02 -7.90 -9.12
C MET A 187 9.70 -7.52 -7.81
N MET A 188 10.08 -8.49 -6.95
CA MET A 188 10.86 -8.20 -5.74
C MET A 188 12.18 -7.47 -6.08
N ARG A 189 12.90 -7.94 -7.10
CA ARG A 189 14.12 -7.25 -7.56
C ARG A 189 13.85 -5.87 -8.16
N LEU A 190 12.73 -5.71 -8.86
CA LEU A 190 12.31 -4.41 -9.40
C LEU A 190 11.98 -3.43 -8.26
N ILE A 191 11.27 -3.87 -7.23
CA ILE A 191 10.97 -3.07 -6.03
C ILE A 191 12.27 -2.55 -5.40
N GLY A 192 13.23 -3.44 -5.13
CA GLY A 192 14.53 -3.05 -4.59
C GLY A 192 15.24 -2.00 -5.41
N ARG A 193 15.08 -2.03 -6.73
CA ARG A 193 15.74 -1.11 -7.67
C ARG A 193 15.00 0.22 -7.86
N LEU A 194 13.66 0.23 -7.96
CA LEU A 194 12.93 1.34 -8.57
C LEU A 194 11.81 1.94 -7.73
N THR A 195 11.24 1.23 -6.74
CA THR A 195 10.07 1.72 -6.01
C THR A 195 10.33 1.96 -4.54
N ASP A 196 9.40 2.63 -3.86
CA ASP A 196 9.59 3.14 -2.51
C ASP A 196 8.96 2.25 -1.43
N GLY A 197 8.19 1.25 -1.85
CA GLY A 197 7.55 0.31 -0.93
C GLY A 197 7.09 -0.97 -1.58
N TRP A 198 6.91 -1.97 -0.75
CA TRP A 198 6.32 -3.25 -1.09
C TRP A 198 5.04 -3.45 -0.31
N VAL A 199 3.91 -3.54 -1.01
CA VAL A 199 2.64 -3.97 -0.45
C VAL A 199 2.63 -5.48 -0.48
N ASN A 200 2.83 -6.10 0.69
CA ASN A 200 2.74 -7.54 0.82
C ASN A 200 1.27 -7.97 0.65
N PRO A 201 1.01 -9.08 -0.08
CA PRO A 201 -0.33 -9.64 -0.13
C PRO A 201 -0.89 -9.89 1.26
N LEU A 202 -2.21 -9.97 1.36
CA LEU A 202 -2.91 -10.24 2.62
C LEU A 202 -2.17 -11.29 3.44
N SER A 203 -2.07 -11.03 4.72
CA SER A 203 -1.47 -11.94 5.69
C SER A 203 -2.06 -13.35 5.63
N THR A 204 -3.34 -13.49 5.22
CA THR A 204 -4.03 -14.75 5.00
C THR A 204 -3.49 -15.61 3.85
N TYR A 205 -2.64 -15.05 2.97
CA TYR A 205 -2.09 -15.76 1.80
C TYR A 205 -0.57 -15.92 1.82
N THR A 206 0.11 -15.45 2.88
CA THR A 206 1.56 -15.38 2.88
C THR A 206 2.13 -15.78 4.23
N SER A 207 3.02 -16.78 4.26
CA SER A 207 3.74 -17.19 5.46
C SER A 207 4.90 -16.24 5.79
N SER A 208 5.37 -16.29 7.05
CA SER A 208 6.55 -15.53 7.49
C SER A 208 7.80 -15.84 6.67
N ASP A 209 7.99 -17.11 6.30
CA ASP A 209 9.17 -17.53 5.54
C ASP A 209 9.11 -17.01 4.10
N GLU A 210 7.93 -16.96 3.51
CA GLU A 210 7.75 -16.32 2.20
C GLU A 210 8.01 -14.80 2.27
N ILE A 211 7.53 -14.13 3.34
CA ILE A 211 7.82 -12.71 3.57
C ILE A 211 9.33 -12.50 3.67
N ARG A 212 10.03 -13.26 4.52
CA ARG A 212 11.50 -13.18 4.66
C ARG A 212 12.21 -13.46 3.34
N GLY A 213 11.75 -14.46 2.58
CA GLY A 213 12.32 -14.79 1.27
C GLY A 213 12.19 -13.66 0.27
N ARG A 214 11.01 -13.05 0.18
CA ARG A 214 10.73 -11.91 -0.71
C ARG A 214 11.52 -10.67 -0.30
N GLN A 215 11.57 -10.36 0.98
CA GLN A 215 12.35 -9.22 1.50
C GLN A 215 13.83 -9.35 1.20
N ARG A 216 14.43 -10.55 1.35
CA ARG A 216 15.84 -10.77 0.96
C ARG A 216 16.10 -10.38 -0.49
N LEU A 217 15.20 -10.76 -1.42
CA LEU A 217 15.33 -10.38 -2.84
C LEU A 217 15.24 -8.86 -3.06
N ILE A 218 14.38 -8.17 -2.30
CA ILE A 218 14.27 -6.71 -2.34
C ILE A 218 15.55 -6.08 -1.82
N ASP A 219 16.03 -6.52 -0.66
CA ASP A 219 17.20 -5.96 0.02
C ASP A 219 18.49 -6.16 -0.79
N GLU A 220 18.70 -7.37 -1.32
CA GLU A 220 19.82 -7.68 -2.20
C GLU A 220 19.81 -6.79 -3.45
N SER A 221 18.63 -6.62 -4.06
CA SER A 221 18.48 -5.76 -5.23
C SER A 221 18.69 -4.29 -4.90
N ALA A 222 18.18 -3.81 -3.77
CA ALA A 222 18.39 -2.44 -3.32
C ALA A 222 19.90 -2.16 -3.14
N LYS A 223 20.60 -2.98 -2.37
CA LYS A 223 22.04 -2.86 -2.14
C LYS A 223 22.84 -2.88 -3.44
N LYS A 224 22.51 -3.81 -4.35
CA LYS A 224 23.18 -3.92 -5.66
C LYS A 224 23.03 -2.64 -6.51
N ASN A 225 21.96 -1.89 -6.31
CA ASN A 225 21.67 -0.65 -7.02
C ASN A 225 21.98 0.61 -6.19
N GLY A 226 22.79 0.51 -5.13
CA GLY A 226 23.22 1.64 -4.30
C GLY A 226 22.11 2.27 -3.45
N ARG A 227 21.02 1.53 -3.20
CA ARG A 227 19.92 1.98 -2.34
C ARG A 227 19.98 1.31 -0.98
N SER A 228 19.61 2.05 0.07
CA SER A 228 19.38 1.44 1.38
C SER A 228 18.08 0.63 1.38
N PRO A 229 18.09 -0.65 1.82
CA PRO A 229 16.89 -1.43 2.03
C PRO A 229 15.86 -0.74 2.93
N GLU A 230 16.34 -0.03 3.94
CA GLU A 230 15.53 0.72 4.91
C GLU A 230 14.80 1.91 4.25
N SER A 231 15.21 2.33 3.06
CA SER A 231 14.48 3.34 2.28
C SER A 231 13.17 2.82 1.68
N ILE A 232 12.95 1.51 1.67
CA ILE A 232 11.81 0.85 1.04
C ILE A 232 10.82 0.39 2.11
N ARG A 233 9.61 0.92 2.12
CA ARG A 233 8.56 0.54 3.08
C ARG A 233 8.12 -0.91 2.91
N ARG A 234 7.75 -1.53 4.02
CA ARG A 234 7.22 -2.89 4.11
C ARG A 234 5.80 -2.85 4.65
N ILE A 235 4.83 -2.87 3.74
CA ILE A 235 3.42 -2.69 4.06
C ILE A 235 2.76 -4.06 4.22
N ALA A 236 2.08 -4.26 5.34
CA ALA A 236 1.27 -5.45 5.63
C ALA A 236 -0.21 -5.10 5.68
N GLN A 237 -1.02 -5.88 4.99
CA GLN A 237 -2.47 -5.85 5.12
C GLN A 237 -2.92 -6.96 6.06
N VAL A 238 -3.71 -6.64 7.05
CA VAL A 238 -4.17 -7.58 8.09
C VAL A 238 -5.68 -7.59 8.18
N VAL A 239 -6.28 -8.68 7.75
CA VAL A 239 -7.73 -8.91 7.90
C VAL A 239 -8.02 -9.47 9.26
N GLY A 240 -8.96 -8.91 10.01
CA GLY A 240 -9.29 -9.48 11.30
C GLY A 240 -10.34 -8.74 12.11
N VAL A 241 -10.54 -9.26 13.33
CA VAL A 241 -11.48 -8.75 14.33
C VAL A 241 -10.76 -8.60 15.67
N ILE A 242 -10.96 -7.46 16.31
CA ILE A 242 -10.49 -7.22 17.67
C ILE A 242 -11.66 -7.59 18.61
N ASP A 243 -11.50 -8.65 19.39
CA ASP A 243 -12.53 -9.14 20.32
C ASP A 243 -11.90 -9.44 21.67
N ASP A 244 -12.26 -8.63 22.69
CA ASP A 244 -11.80 -8.83 24.08
C ASP A 244 -12.61 -9.89 24.84
N GLN A 245 -13.73 -10.35 24.28
CA GLN A 245 -14.43 -11.49 24.83
C GLN A 245 -13.69 -12.75 24.43
N GLU A 246 -13.15 -13.47 25.42
CA GLU A 246 -12.41 -14.74 25.25
C GLU A 246 -13.27 -15.84 24.56
N ARG A 247 -13.71 -15.60 23.33
CA ARG A 247 -14.38 -16.62 22.51
C ARG A 247 -13.40 -17.50 21.74
N SER A 248 -12.10 -17.33 21.94
CA SER A 248 -11.10 -18.13 21.24
C SER A 248 -10.66 -19.32 22.09
N GLU A 249 -11.23 -20.47 21.85
CA GLU A 249 -10.72 -21.78 22.32
C GLU A 249 -9.37 -22.18 21.69
N THR A 250 -8.56 -21.23 21.20
CA THR A 250 -7.24 -21.50 20.63
C THR A 250 -6.16 -20.61 21.22
N SER A 251 -6.01 -20.70 22.57
CA SER A 251 -4.89 -20.09 23.26
C SER A 251 -3.61 -20.92 23.15
N GLU A 252 -3.13 -21.19 21.97
CA GLU A 252 -1.73 -21.57 21.81
C GLU A 252 -0.94 -20.35 21.38
N LYS A 253 0.07 -19.97 22.19
CA LYS A 253 1.07 -18.89 21.95
C LYS A 253 1.94 -19.17 20.72
N LYS A 254 1.35 -19.51 19.58
CA LYS A 254 2.08 -19.57 18.32
C LYS A 254 2.00 -18.21 17.64
N PRO A 255 3.12 -17.65 17.20
CA PRO A 255 3.08 -16.44 16.37
C PRO A 255 2.18 -16.73 15.19
N PHE A 256 1.08 -15.98 15.11
CA PHE A 256 0.02 -16.15 14.13
C PHE A 256 0.51 -15.71 12.76
N PHE A 257 1.27 -16.56 12.09
CA PHE A 257 1.59 -16.45 10.69
C PHE A 257 0.76 -17.49 9.92
N LEU A 258 -0.13 -17.01 9.30
CA LEU A 258 -1.26 -17.42 8.53
C LEU A 258 -0.93 -18.39 7.39
N HIS A 259 -0.99 -19.67 7.61
CA HIS A 259 -1.40 -20.65 6.60
C HIS A 259 -2.92 -20.94 6.67
N GLU A 260 -3.61 -20.36 7.64
CA GLU A 260 -5.04 -20.49 7.76
C GLU A 260 -5.70 -19.32 7.04
N LYS A 261 -6.47 -19.61 5.98
CA LYS A 261 -7.27 -18.68 5.17
C LYS A 261 -8.38 -17.99 5.99
N ARG A 262 -8.09 -17.59 7.23
CA ARG A 262 -9.04 -17.01 8.17
C ARG A 262 -8.58 -15.64 8.63
N PRO A 263 -9.52 -14.73 8.91
CA PRO A 263 -9.22 -13.47 9.58
C PRO A 263 -8.52 -13.68 10.93
N PHE A 264 -7.66 -12.75 11.32
CA PHE A 264 -7.05 -12.75 12.65
C PHE A 264 -8.10 -12.31 13.68
N VAL A 265 -8.43 -13.17 14.62
CA VAL A 265 -9.33 -12.84 15.74
C VAL A 265 -8.53 -12.86 17.02
N GLY A 266 -8.56 -11.78 17.79
CA GLY A 266 -7.82 -11.70 19.04
C GLY A 266 -8.13 -10.46 19.85
N SER A 267 -7.76 -10.51 21.14
CA SER A 267 -7.87 -9.36 22.03
C SER A 267 -6.93 -8.22 21.63
N VAL A 268 -7.11 -7.06 22.22
CA VAL A 268 -6.20 -5.91 22.06
C VAL A 268 -4.74 -6.32 22.29
N SER A 269 -4.45 -7.12 23.34
CA SER A 269 -3.08 -7.59 23.62
C SER A 269 -2.53 -8.49 22.51
N HIS A 270 -3.31 -9.41 21.98
CA HIS A 270 -2.89 -10.28 20.88
C HIS A 270 -2.57 -9.47 19.61
N TRP A 271 -3.36 -8.44 19.29
CA TRP A 271 -3.09 -7.53 18.18
C TRP A 271 -1.80 -6.73 18.38
N VAL A 272 -1.57 -6.23 19.59
CA VAL A 272 -0.31 -5.53 19.95
C VAL A 272 0.89 -6.45 19.76
N ASP A 273 0.84 -7.66 20.32
CA ASP A 273 1.93 -8.65 20.22
C ASP A 273 2.22 -9.02 18.78
N TRP A 274 1.18 -9.17 17.95
CA TRP A 274 1.33 -9.47 16.53
C TRP A 274 1.99 -8.31 15.77
N LEU A 275 1.57 -7.07 16.01
CA LEU A 275 2.14 -5.88 15.36
C LEU A 275 3.61 -5.70 15.76
N VAL A 276 3.91 -5.82 17.05
CA VAL A 276 5.27 -5.68 17.59
C VAL A 276 6.20 -6.76 17.06
N SER A 277 5.77 -8.02 17.06
CA SER A 277 6.57 -9.13 16.51
C SER A 277 6.75 -8.99 15.00
N SER A 278 5.74 -8.58 14.26
CA SER A 278 5.82 -8.34 12.81
C SER A 278 6.80 -7.21 12.48
N TYR A 279 6.81 -6.14 13.25
CA TYR A 279 7.80 -5.08 13.12
C TYR A 279 9.21 -5.57 13.47
N LYS A 280 9.37 -6.26 14.61
CA LYS A 280 10.66 -6.72 15.12
C LYS A 280 11.27 -7.82 14.25
N ASP A 281 10.50 -8.87 13.94
CA ASP A 281 11.00 -10.11 13.40
C ASP A 281 10.91 -10.18 11.87
N LEU A 282 9.99 -9.42 11.28
CA LEU A 282 9.80 -9.35 9.84
C LEU A 282 10.13 -7.98 9.23
N GLY A 283 10.43 -6.96 10.05
CA GLY A 283 10.73 -5.62 9.56
C GLY A 283 9.58 -4.95 8.80
N LEU A 284 8.34 -5.34 9.08
CA LEU A 284 7.16 -4.66 8.55
C LEU A 284 6.99 -3.32 9.29
N ASP A 285 6.74 -2.24 8.56
CA ASP A 285 6.72 -0.87 9.10
C ASP A 285 5.46 -0.08 8.78
N THR A 286 4.52 -0.66 8.05
CA THR A 286 3.23 -0.04 7.75
C THR A 286 2.15 -1.12 7.82
N PHE A 287 1.15 -0.89 8.67
CA PHE A 287 0.12 -1.88 8.97
C PHE A 287 -1.26 -1.36 8.57
N ILE A 288 -1.88 -2.02 7.62
CA ILE A 288 -3.20 -1.69 7.09
C ILE A 288 -4.20 -2.69 7.66
N PHE A 289 -4.94 -2.27 8.66
CA PHE A 289 -6.00 -3.08 9.27
C PHE A 289 -7.24 -3.12 8.37
N TRP A 290 -7.71 -4.31 8.09
CA TRP A 290 -8.93 -4.56 7.36
C TRP A 290 -9.96 -5.20 8.29
N PRO A 291 -10.88 -4.43 8.88
CA PRO A 291 -11.90 -4.96 9.76
C PRO A 291 -12.81 -5.92 9.00
N SER A 292 -13.05 -7.09 9.58
CA SER A 292 -13.89 -8.15 8.99
C SER A 292 -15.14 -8.48 9.82
N ALA A 293 -15.43 -7.69 10.86
CA ALA A 293 -16.69 -7.77 11.61
C ALA A 293 -17.76 -6.98 10.85
N GLU A 294 -18.64 -7.68 10.17
CA GLU A 294 -19.69 -7.09 9.34
C GLU A 294 -20.63 -6.21 10.18
N GLY A 295 -20.82 -4.97 9.78
CA GLY A 295 -21.65 -3.97 10.48
C GLY A 295 -21.01 -3.33 11.73
N GLU A 296 -19.78 -3.74 12.09
CA GLU A 296 -19.03 -3.21 13.25
C GLU A 296 -17.73 -2.50 12.84
N GLU A 297 -17.52 -2.25 11.56
CA GLU A 297 -16.24 -1.75 11.03
C GLU A 297 -15.80 -0.46 11.71
N GLU A 298 -16.71 0.48 11.96
CA GLU A 298 -16.38 1.72 12.67
C GLU A 298 -15.90 1.47 14.10
N ALA A 299 -16.59 0.60 14.85
CA ALA A 299 -16.22 0.25 16.21
C ALA A 299 -14.84 -0.42 16.24
N GLN A 300 -14.58 -1.33 15.32
CA GLN A 300 -13.29 -2.00 15.17
C GLN A 300 -12.15 -1.01 14.86
N ILE A 301 -12.39 -0.01 14.02
CA ILE A 301 -11.42 1.04 13.70
C ILE A 301 -11.11 1.89 14.93
N ARG A 302 -12.13 2.26 15.73
CA ARG A 302 -11.91 2.99 16.99
C ARG A 302 -11.09 2.17 17.99
N ILE A 303 -11.44 0.90 18.20
CA ILE A 303 -10.66 0.01 19.09
C ILE A 303 -9.20 -0.10 18.58
N PHE A 304 -9.01 -0.30 17.29
CA PHE A 304 -7.67 -0.39 16.69
C PHE A 304 -6.86 0.89 16.95
N ALA A 305 -7.42 2.04 16.62
CA ALA A 305 -6.73 3.33 16.73
C ALA A 305 -6.49 3.77 18.19
N GLU A 306 -7.46 3.55 19.09
CA GLU A 306 -7.42 4.09 20.44
C GLU A 306 -6.78 3.13 21.45
N GLN A 307 -6.81 1.82 21.21
CA GLN A 307 -6.35 0.84 22.16
C GLN A 307 -5.15 0.01 21.67
N VAL A 308 -5.11 -0.35 20.39
CA VAL A 308 -4.04 -1.20 19.83
C VAL A 308 -2.85 -0.34 19.39
N VAL A 309 -3.08 0.67 18.55
CA VAL A 309 -2.01 1.48 17.94
C VAL A 309 -1.13 2.18 18.98
N PRO A 310 -1.65 2.83 20.04
CA PRO A 310 -0.81 3.50 21.04
C PRO A 310 0.11 2.52 21.76
N LYS A 311 -0.41 1.37 22.18
CA LYS A 311 0.37 0.33 22.87
C LYS A 311 1.44 -0.29 21.96
N ALA A 312 1.10 -0.56 20.69
CA ALA A 312 2.05 -1.05 19.72
C ALA A 312 3.18 -0.05 19.47
N LYS A 313 2.86 1.24 19.29
CA LYS A 313 3.86 2.32 19.14
C LYS A 313 4.78 2.42 20.36
N GLU A 314 4.24 2.35 21.56
CA GLU A 314 5.02 2.38 22.82
C GLU A 314 5.99 1.20 22.89
N SER A 315 5.49 -0.04 22.73
CA SER A 315 6.32 -1.24 22.77
C SER A 315 7.40 -1.25 21.67
N ILE A 316 7.09 -0.77 20.48
CA ILE A 316 8.07 -0.65 19.38
C ILE A 316 9.17 0.38 19.71
N ARG A 317 8.82 1.50 20.33
CA ARG A 317 9.81 2.51 20.77
C ARG A 317 10.76 1.98 21.85
N GLU A 318 10.25 1.14 22.74
CA GLU A 318 11.08 0.48 23.76
C GLU A 318 12.10 -0.49 23.16
N LEU A 319 11.78 -1.17 22.05
CA LEU A 319 12.72 -2.02 21.33
C LEU A 319 13.88 -1.24 20.66
N SER A 320 13.71 0.07 20.48
CA SER A 320 14.69 0.93 19.80
C SER A 320 15.61 1.69 20.78
N ARG A 321 15.37 1.52 22.09
CA ARG A 321 16.21 2.05 23.19
C ARG A 321 17.23 1.03 23.63
#